data_07d4d871ca5487113b71e3110b9e6e0e
#
_entry.id   07d4d871ca5487113b71e3110b9e6e0e
#
_cell.length_a   1.000
_cell.length_b   1.000
_cell.length_c   1.000
_cell.angle_alpha   90.00
_cell.angle_beta   90.00
_cell.angle_gamma   90.00
#
_symmetry.space_group_name_H-M   'P 1'
#
loop_
_entity.id
_entity.type
_entity.pdbx_description
1 polymer ?
#
loop_
_entity_poly.entity_id
_entity_poly.type
_entity_poly.pdbx_seq_one_letter_code
_entity_poly.pdbx_strand_id
1 'polypeptide(L)'
;ESGTPKNLPNAESINALGIGYGSNITIRNITFRDCYNGHVIQIAGSDNVLIENCRFEGQSFRGSGDKTRELLQIEPGTVKGYPYTLVQNKAPSTNVTIRNCYFGGSENTPHYMAAIGTHSQQAGVKCSDIVMEDCTFDNAAYTAIHFMAYDRITIRNNIFTITSDSEQIDRYGILADTYGSFIDPTGAESTTDFTIEGNTFDVSDPKATVLEITTNNKSPKHIKNVTIKDNTLKGVNGGKAIDLYLLDNCTISGNTIEGFERPIVANSCDEQLISDTDIVTE
;
A
#
# COMPACT_ATOMS: atom_id res chain seq x y z
N GLU A 1 -28.67 19.36 7.62
CA GLU A 1 -27.29 19.73 7.26
C GLU A 1 -26.41 18.53 7.59
N SER A 2 -26.00 17.82 6.56
CA SER A 2 -25.04 16.73 6.70
C SER A 2 -23.67 17.38 6.98
N GLY A 3 -23.29 17.50 8.24
CA GLY A 3 -21.96 17.89 8.60
C GLY A 3 -20.98 16.85 8.08
N THR A 4 -20.33 17.14 6.97
CA THR A 4 -19.22 16.30 6.51
C THR A 4 -18.15 16.27 7.58
N PRO A 5 -17.47 15.15 7.81
CA PRO A 5 -16.38 15.05 8.79
C PRO A 5 -15.30 16.13 8.66
N LYS A 6 -15.15 16.73 7.47
CA LYS A 6 -14.26 17.88 7.20
C LYS A 6 -14.55 19.10 8.10
N ASN A 7 -15.72 19.19 8.71
CA ASN A 7 -16.15 20.35 9.50
C ASN A 7 -16.08 20.12 11.02
N LEU A 8 -15.50 19.02 11.49
CA LEU A 8 -15.26 18.83 12.91
C LEU A 8 -13.97 19.58 13.31
N PRO A 9 -14.06 20.78 13.88
CA PRO A 9 -12.87 21.48 14.36
C PRO A 9 -12.30 20.67 15.53
N ASN A 10 -11.01 20.36 15.46
CA ASN A 10 -10.25 19.63 16.49
C ASN A 10 -10.63 18.16 16.73
N ALA A 11 -11.26 17.48 15.78
CA ALA A 11 -11.43 16.04 15.90
C ALA A 11 -10.05 15.36 15.90
N GLU A 12 -9.78 14.63 16.96
CA GLU A 12 -8.60 13.80 17.08
C GLU A 12 -8.67 12.64 16.07
N SER A 13 -7.53 12.09 15.70
CA SER A 13 -7.47 10.87 14.89
C SER A 13 -8.13 9.72 15.64
N ILE A 14 -9.07 9.03 15.00
CA ILE A 14 -9.82 7.93 15.61
C ILE A 14 -9.53 6.66 14.82
N ASN A 15 -8.97 5.66 15.51
CA ASN A 15 -8.88 4.30 14.99
C ASN A 15 -10.15 3.54 15.40
N ALA A 16 -10.81 2.89 14.44
CA ALA A 16 -12.03 2.14 14.73
C ALA A 16 -11.71 0.83 15.46
N LEU A 17 -10.61 0.18 15.11
CA LEU A 17 -10.17 -1.08 15.71
C LEU A 17 -8.65 -1.13 15.83
N GLY A 18 -8.16 -1.41 17.02
CA GLY A 18 -6.74 -1.64 17.29
C GLY A 18 -6.47 -3.09 17.68
N ILE A 19 -5.52 -3.73 17.00
CA ILE A 19 -5.05 -5.08 17.29
C ILE A 19 -3.58 -4.98 17.64
N GLY A 20 -3.27 -5.06 18.92
CA GLY A 20 -1.89 -5.02 19.41
C GLY A 20 -1.50 -6.31 20.11
N TYR A 21 -0.40 -6.92 19.68
CA TYR A 21 0.17 -8.14 20.27
C TYR A 21 -0.81 -9.32 20.36
N GLY A 22 -1.79 -9.34 19.46
CA GLY A 22 -2.76 -10.41 19.36
C GLY A 22 -2.30 -11.54 18.43
N SER A 23 -2.93 -12.70 18.55
CA SER A 23 -2.72 -13.81 17.63
C SER A 23 -4.00 -14.56 17.31
N ASN A 24 -4.06 -15.19 16.14
CA ASN A 24 -5.22 -15.97 15.68
C ASN A 24 -6.52 -15.16 15.63
N ILE A 25 -6.46 -13.99 15.01
CA ILE A 25 -7.58 -13.05 14.95
C ILE A 25 -8.22 -13.10 13.57
N THR A 26 -9.54 -13.21 13.54
CA THR A 26 -10.32 -13.15 12.30
C THR A 26 -11.33 -12.00 12.36
N ILE A 27 -11.27 -11.13 11.36
CA ILE A 27 -12.23 -10.04 11.12
C ILE A 27 -12.92 -10.34 9.79
N ARG A 28 -14.25 -10.49 9.79
CA ARG A 28 -14.95 -10.83 8.57
C ARG A 28 -16.36 -10.26 8.48
N ASN A 29 -16.82 -10.04 7.24
CA ASN A 29 -18.19 -9.62 6.92
C ASN A 29 -18.57 -8.29 7.60
N ILE A 30 -17.63 -7.33 7.68
CA ILE A 30 -17.86 -6.02 8.30
C ILE A 30 -17.74 -4.94 7.24
N THR A 31 -18.64 -3.98 7.26
CA THR A 31 -18.50 -2.72 6.53
C THR A 31 -18.09 -1.62 7.48
N PHE A 32 -16.93 -1.03 7.24
CA PHE A 32 -16.46 0.19 7.89
C PHE A 32 -16.73 1.36 6.94
N ARG A 33 -17.33 2.42 7.44
CA ARG A 33 -17.70 3.56 6.60
C ARG A 33 -17.35 4.88 7.24
N ASP A 34 -16.89 5.82 6.39
CA ASP A 34 -16.64 7.22 6.76
C ASP A 34 -15.67 7.38 7.94
N CYS A 35 -14.54 6.69 7.91
CA CYS A 35 -13.52 6.83 8.94
C CYS A 35 -12.95 8.26 8.94
N TYR A 36 -12.82 8.86 10.12
CA TYR A 36 -12.32 10.21 10.25
C TYR A 36 -10.86 10.25 10.69
N ASN A 37 -10.00 10.76 9.80
CA ASN A 37 -8.60 11.16 10.08
C ASN A 37 -7.76 10.14 10.89
N GLY A 38 -8.07 8.88 10.81
CA GLY A 38 -7.37 7.78 11.50
C GLY A 38 -7.26 6.55 10.63
N HIS A 39 -6.80 5.47 11.21
CA HIS A 39 -6.84 4.16 10.59
C HIS A 39 -8.15 3.45 10.95
N VAL A 40 -8.75 2.73 10.01
CA VAL A 40 -9.92 1.90 10.34
C VAL A 40 -9.45 0.74 11.22
N ILE A 41 -8.42 0.03 10.77
CA ILE A 41 -7.80 -1.04 11.55
C ILE A 41 -6.31 -0.78 11.65
N GLN A 42 -5.78 -0.85 12.86
CA GLN A 42 -4.34 -0.81 13.13
C GLN A 42 -3.89 -2.15 13.71
N ILE A 43 -2.96 -2.81 13.03
CA ILE A 43 -2.39 -4.10 13.42
C ILE A 43 -0.93 -3.86 13.81
N ALA A 44 -0.59 -4.14 15.06
CA ALA A 44 0.74 -3.86 15.59
C ALA A 44 1.29 -5.04 16.40
N GLY A 45 2.44 -5.57 15.99
CA GLY A 45 3.10 -6.66 16.69
C GLY A 45 2.24 -7.93 16.83
N SER A 46 1.39 -8.20 15.87
CA SER A 46 0.38 -9.27 15.94
C SER A 46 0.69 -10.39 14.94
N ASP A 47 0.25 -11.60 15.22
CA ASP A 47 0.50 -12.78 14.41
C ASP A 47 -0.78 -13.51 14.02
N ASN A 48 -0.79 -14.07 12.80
CA ASN A 48 -1.92 -14.83 12.26
C ASN A 48 -3.24 -14.05 12.31
N VAL A 49 -3.31 -12.96 11.52
CA VAL A 49 -4.50 -12.09 11.40
C VAL A 49 -5.15 -12.30 10.03
N LEU A 50 -6.41 -12.65 10.01
CA LEU A 50 -7.22 -12.79 8.79
C LEU A 50 -8.27 -11.67 8.74
N ILE A 51 -8.27 -10.91 7.64
CA ILE A 51 -9.32 -9.94 7.31
C ILE A 51 -9.97 -10.40 5.99
N GLU A 52 -11.24 -10.78 6.05
CA GLU A 52 -11.91 -11.33 4.87
C GLU A 52 -13.34 -10.81 4.67
N ASN A 53 -13.74 -10.67 3.42
CA ASN A 53 -15.09 -10.25 3.04
C ASN A 53 -15.52 -8.94 3.71
N CYS A 54 -14.61 -8.00 3.89
CA CYS A 54 -14.86 -6.70 4.53
C CYS A 54 -14.95 -5.60 3.48
N ARG A 55 -15.64 -4.51 3.83
CA ARG A 55 -15.71 -3.29 3.02
C ARG A 55 -15.19 -2.11 3.81
N PHE A 56 -14.34 -1.33 3.18
CA PHE A 56 -13.76 -0.10 3.71
C PHE A 56 -14.16 1.04 2.79
N GLU A 57 -15.15 1.83 3.22
CA GLU A 57 -15.80 2.83 2.38
C GLU A 57 -15.62 4.23 2.94
N GLY A 58 -14.80 5.01 2.27
CA GLY A 58 -14.57 6.41 2.57
C GLY A 58 -13.69 6.67 3.79
N GLN A 59 -12.80 7.63 3.63
CA GLN A 59 -11.95 8.14 4.71
C GLN A 59 -11.77 9.63 4.52
N SER A 60 -12.08 10.42 5.54
CA SER A 60 -11.71 11.82 5.48
C SER A 60 -10.30 12.04 6.04
N PHE A 61 -9.53 12.89 5.37
CA PHE A 61 -8.17 13.25 5.73
C PHE A 61 -8.00 14.76 5.72
N ARG A 62 -6.99 15.28 6.42
CA ARG A 62 -6.81 16.72 6.65
C ARG A 62 -6.36 17.53 5.43
N GLY A 63 -6.13 16.91 4.32
CA GLY A 63 -5.71 17.55 3.08
C GLY A 63 -4.79 16.68 2.26
N SER A 64 -4.52 17.11 1.06
CA SER A 64 -3.75 16.36 0.07
C SER A 64 -2.30 16.02 0.49
N GLY A 65 -1.74 16.70 1.48
CA GLY A 65 -0.38 16.44 2.00
C GLY A 65 -0.30 15.33 3.06
N ASP A 66 -1.43 14.82 3.57
CA ASP A 66 -1.43 13.82 4.64
C ASP A 66 -1.36 12.39 4.09
N LYS A 67 -0.19 11.99 3.62
CA LYS A 67 0.10 10.68 3.03
C LYS A 67 0.22 9.53 4.05
N THR A 68 -0.13 9.76 5.31
CA THR A 68 0.07 8.85 6.43
C THR A 68 -1.25 8.31 6.99
N ARG A 69 -2.22 8.03 6.12
CA ARG A 69 -3.57 7.59 6.52
C ARG A 69 -3.99 6.35 5.74
N GLU A 70 -3.48 5.22 6.16
CA GLU A 70 -3.91 3.92 5.65
C GLU A 70 -5.22 3.51 6.34
N LEU A 71 -6.16 2.92 5.59
CA LEU A 71 -7.35 2.29 6.17
C LEU A 71 -6.95 1.09 7.03
N LEU A 72 -6.04 0.24 6.53
CA LEU A 72 -5.41 -0.85 7.29
C LEU A 72 -3.93 -0.55 7.48
N GLN A 73 -3.53 -0.19 8.68
CA GLN A 73 -2.12 -0.04 9.02
C GLN A 73 -1.56 -1.33 9.62
N ILE A 74 -0.45 -1.82 9.06
CA ILE A 74 0.26 -3.00 9.54
C ILE A 74 1.66 -2.57 9.95
N GLU A 75 2.04 -2.76 11.21
CA GLU A 75 3.28 -2.23 11.72
C GLU A 75 3.90 -3.06 12.85
N PRO A 76 5.16 -2.82 13.22
CA PRO A 76 5.72 -3.36 14.44
C PRO A 76 5.07 -2.77 15.68
N GLY A 77 5.01 -3.55 16.75
CA GLY A 77 4.50 -3.10 18.05
C GLY A 77 5.44 -2.11 18.73
N THR A 78 5.32 -0.83 18.41
CA THR A 78 6.14 0.26 18.95
C THR A 78 5.30 1.33 19.65
N VAL A 79 5.93 2.15 20.49
CA VAL A 79 5.25 3.30 21.15
C VAL A 79 4.61 4.24 20.15
N LYS A 80 5.30 4.51 19.05
CA LYS A 80 4.82 5.46 18.04
C LYS A 80 3.75 4.84 17.15
N GLY A 81 3.93 3.58 16.79
CA GLY A 81 3.01 2.87 15.95
C GLY A 81 1.73 2.50 16.70
N TYR A 82 1.83 1.93 17.87
CA TYR A 82 0.68 1.47 18.64
C TYR A 82 0.72 1.96 20.09
N PRO A 83 0.23 3.18 20.37
CA PRO A 83 0.35 3.80 21.69
C PRO A 83 -0.65 3.26 22.74
N TYR A 84 -1.53 2.32 22.38
CA TYR A 84 -2.62 1.85 23.23
C TYR A 84 -2.23 0.74 24.22
N THR A 85 -0.97 0.37 24.26
CA THR A 85 -0.48 -0.68 25.17
C THR A 85 0.79 -0.25 25.90
N LEU A 86 0.96 -0.78 27.11
CA LEU A 86 2.22 -0.61 27.86
C LEU A 86 3.32 -1.58 27.41
N VAL A 87 2.97 -2.61 26.63
CA VAL A 87 3.93 -3.57 26.09
C VAL A 87 4.49 -2.99 24.79
N GLN A 88 5.80 -2.85 24.73
CA GLN A 88 6.49 -2.25 23.59
C GLN A 88 7.76 -3.05 23.28
N ASN A 89 7.56 -4.28 22.86
CA ASN A 89 8.66 -5.20 22.60
C ASN A 89 9.17 -5.16 21.16
N LYS A 90 8.64 -4.25 20.33
CA LYS A 90 8.97 -4.10 18.91
C LYS A 90 8.70 -5.35 18.06
N ALA A 91 7.80 -6.23 18.50
CA ALA A 91 7.45 -7.41 17.74
C ALA A 91 6.94 -7.03 16.33
N PRO A 92 7.35 -7.70 15.27
CA PRO A 92 6.77 -7.50 13.95
C PRO A 92 5.32 -8.01 13.92
N SER A 93 4.52 -7.47 13.00
CA SER A 93 3.28 -8.14 12.59
C SER A 93 3.63 -9.18 11.52
N THR A 94 3.11 -10.40 11.69
CA THR A 94 3.43 -11.53 10.82
C THR A 94 2.17 -12.33 10.44
N ASN A 95 2.24 -13.06 9.31
CA ASN A 95 1.13 -13.93 8.86
C ASN A 95 -0.21 -13.17 8.76
N VAL A 96 -0.21 -12.04 8.05
CA VAL A 96 -1.43 -11.23 7.84
C VAL A 96 -2.00 -11.52 6.47
N THR A 97 -3.24 -11.98 6.42
CA THR A 97 -3.96 -12.22 5.17
C THR A 97 -5.15 -11.29 5.05
N ILE A 98 -5.24 -10.58 3.92
CA ILE A 98 -6.36 -9.70 3.56
C ILE A 98 -6.92 -10.24 2.25
N ARG A 99 -8.17 -10.69 2.25
CA ARG A 99 -8.76 -11.29 1.05
C ARG A 99 -10.24 -10.96 0.86
N ASN A 100 -10.67 -10.94 -0.40
CA ASN A 100 -12.05 -10.65 -0.79
C ASN A 100 -12.58 -9.35 -0.16
N CYS A 101 -11.72 -8.33 -0.04
CA CYS A 101 -12.08 -7.05 0.56
C CYS A 101 -12.26 -5.97 -0.51
N TYR A 102 -13.11 -5.01 -0.22
CA TYR A 102 -13.31 -3.81 -1.03
C TYR A 102 -12.80 -2.58 -0.29
N PHE A 103 -12.02 -1.77 -0.99
CA PHE A 103 -11.53 -0.47 -0.55
C PHE A 103 -11.96 0.58 -1.55
N GLY A 104 -12.76 1.56 -1.13
CA GLY A 104 -13.27 2.59 -2.02
C GLY A 104 -13.85 3.78 -1.30
N GLY A 105 -14.47 4.67 -2.07
CA GLY A 105 -15.19 5.82 -1.54
C GLY A 105 -16.53 5.44 -0.94
N SER A 106 -17.11 6.40 -0.21
CA SER A 106 -18.50 6.41 0.22
C SER A 106 -19.23 7.60 -0.39
N GLU A 107 -20.54 7.67 -0.15
CA GLU A 107 -21.34 8.85 -0.56
C GLU A 107 -20.85 10.14 0.13
N ASN A 108 -20.38 10.06 1.36
CA ASN A 108 -19.94 11.21 2.14
C ASN A 108 -18.45 11.55 1.94
N THR A 109 -17.62 10.55 1.68
CA THR A 109 -16.19 10.66 1.49
C THR A 109 -15.77 9.84 0.27
N PRO A 110 -15.75 10.44 -0.93
CA PRO A 110 -15.58 9.71 -2.20
C PRO A 110 -14.21 9.08 -2.39
N HIS A 111 -13.27 9.36 -1.51
CA HIS A 111 -11.90 8.85 -1.58
C HIS A 111 -11.41 8.32 -0.23
N TYR A 112 -10.28 7.65 -0.28
CA TYR A 112 -9.42 7.32 0.87
C TYR A 112 -7.98 7.64 0.49
N MET A 113 -7.10 7.87 1.47
CA MET A 113 -5.71 8.24 1.18
C MET A 113 -4.89 7.02 0.74
N ALA A 114 -4.86 5.99 1.56
CA ALA A 114 -4.23 4.70 1.26
C ALA A 114 -5.08 3.56 1.84
N ALA A 115 -5.11 2.41 1.15
CA ALA A 115 -5.88 1.28 1.66
C ALA A 115 -5.09 0.48 2.70
N ILE A 116 -3.96 -0.07 2.30
CA ILE A 116 -3.18 -0.99 3.14
C ILE A 116 -1.73 -0.54 3.16
N GLY A 117 -1.11 -0.57 4.35
CA GLY A 117 0.31 -0.30 4.41
C GLY A 117 0.83 0.15 5.76
N THR A 118 1.91 0.92 5.70
CA THR A 118 2.50 1.56 6.88
C THR A 118 3.26 2.82 6.49
N HIS A 119 3.30 3.76 7.40
CA HIS A 119 4.18 4.93 7.34
C HIS A 119 5.20 4.92 8.50
N SER A 120 5.27 3.84 9.25
CA SER A 120 6.20 3.70 10.37
C SER A 120 7.06 2.44 10.26
N GLN A 121 8.31 2.58 10.64
CA GLN A 121 9.28 1.49 10.66
C GLN A 121 9.98 1.43 12.03
N GLN A 122 10.58 0.30 12.30
CA GLN A 122 11.47 0.09 13.43
C GLN A 122 12.78 -0.53 12.92
N ALA A 123 13.91 0.08 13.25
CA ALA A 123 15.21 -0.45 12.86
C ALA A 123 15.41 -1.91 13.29
N GLY A 124 15.86 -2.75 12.37
CA GLY A 124 16.08 -4.18 12.59
C GLY A 124 14.81 -5.04 12.64
N VAL A 125 13.62 -4.48 12.33
CA VAL A 125 12.35 -5.19 12.38
C VAL A 125 11.63 -5.09 11.05
N LYS A 126 11.16 -6.22 10.51
CA LYS A 126 10.32 -6.29 9.32
C LYS A 126 9.01 -7.02 9.64
N CYS A 127 7.90 -6.45 9.28
CA CYS A 127 6.65 -7.21 9.19
C CYS A 127 6.75 -8.20 8.02
N SER A 128 6.16 -9.38 8.13
CA SER A 128 6.40 -10.42 7.15
C SER A 128 5.22 -11.36 6.92
N ASP A 129 5.31 -12.13 5.83
CA ASP A 129 4.32 -13.12 5.46
C ASP A 129 2.93 -12.50 5.30
N ILE A 130 2.88 -11.43 4.46
CA ILE A 130 1.66 -10.65 4.24
C ILE A 130 1.09 -10.99 2.87
N VAL A 131 -0.16 -11.40 2.84
CA VAL A 131 -0.89 -11.75 1.62
C VAL A 131 -2.08 -10.82 1.42
N MET A 132 -2.18 -10.23 0.24
CA MET A 132 -3.30 -9.40 -0.20
C MET A 132 -3.84 -10.01 -1.49
N GLU A 133 -5.03 -10.61 -1.42
CA GLU A 133 -5.56 -11.38 -2.55
C GLU A 133 -7.06 -11.15 -2.79
N ASP A 134 -7.45 -11.22 -4.05
CA ASP A 134 -8.86 -11.15 -4.49
C ASP A 134 -9.58 -9.89 -3.97
N CYS A 135 -8.87 -8.79 -3.80
CA CYS A 135 -9.39 -7.52 -3.32
C CYS A 135 -9.65 -6.54 -4.46
N THR A 136 -10.53 -5.57 -4.21
CA THR A 136 -10.77 -4.43 -5.10
C THR A 136 -10.32 -3.15 -4.42
N PHE A 137 -9.48 -2.38 -5.11
CA PHE A 137 -8.97 -1.07 -4.70
C PHE A 137 -9.50 -0.01 -5.67
N ASP A 138 -10.47 0.76 -5.22
CA ASP A 138 -11.17 1.71 -6.06
C ASP A 138 -10.77 3.14 -5.72
N ASN A 139 -9.92 3.70 -6.56
CA ASN A 139 -9.60 5.12 -6.62
C ASN A 139 -9.03 5.75 -5.34
N ALA A 140 -7.91 5.24 -4.85
CA ALA A 140 -7.15 5.86 -3.78
C ALA A 140 -6.70 7.28 -4.14
N ALA A 141 -6.73 8.21 -3.19
CA ALA A 141 -6.25 9.57 -3.40
C ALA A 141 -4.72 9.68 -3.48
N TYR A 142 -3.99 8.72 -2.93
CA TYR A 142 -2.53 8.66 -2.97
C TYR A 142 -2.04 7.29 -3.47
N THR A 143 -2.28 6.22 -2.74
CA THR A 143 -1.85 4.87 -3.15
C THR A 143 -2.81 3.81 -2.61
N ALA A 144 -3.07 2.78 -3.38
CA ALA A 144 -3.84 1.67 -2.85
C ALA A 144 -3.05 0.89 -1.79
N ILE A 145 -1.80 0.57 -2.07
CA ILE A 145 -0.95 -0.20 -1.16
C ILE A 145 0.39 0.53 -1.00
N HIS A 146 0.80 0.76 0.26
CA HIS A 146 2.07 1.38 0.60
C HIS A 146 2.80 0.58 1.67
N PHE A 147 3.97 0.04 1.37
CA PHE A 147 4.77 -0.65 2.37
C PHE A 147 6.23 -0.26 2.36
N MET A 148 6.81 -0.42 3.54
CA MET A 148 8.22 -0.23 3.80
C MET A 148 8.66 -1.18 4.92
N ALA A 149 9.85 -1.73 4.80
CA ALA A 149 10.41 -2.69 5.76
C ALA A 149 9.54 -3.95 5.96
N TYR A 150 8.95 -4.46 4.89
CA TYR A 150 8.25 -5.72 4.90
C TYR A 150 9.09 -6.82 4.26
N ASP A 151 8.74 -8.05 4.51
CA ASP A 151 9.40 -9.23 4.00
C ASP A 151 8.40 -10.31 3.61
N ARG A 152 8.64 -11.02 2.51
CA ARG A 152 7.73 -12.07 1.99
C ARG A 152 6.29 -11.60 1.83
N ILE A 153 6.10 -10.67 0.88
CA ILE A 153 4.80 -10.09 0.54
C ILE A 153 4.29 -10.73 -0.74
N THR A 154 3.02 -11.04 -0.76
CA THR A 154 2.31 -11.45 -1.99
C THR A 154 1.09 -10.59 -2.21
N ILE A 155 1.02 -9.94 -3.38
CA ILE A 155 -0.14 -9.17 -3.84
C ILE A 155 -0.65 -9.85 -5.11
N ARG A 156 -1.81 -10.51 -5.04
CA ARG A 156 -2.26 -11.30 -6.18
C ARG A 156 -3.75 -11.22 -6.45
N ASN A 157 -4.11 -11.33 -7.74
CA ASN A 157 -5.48 -11.40 -8.23
C ASN A 157 -6.36 -10.21 -7.77
N ASN A 158 -5.77 -9.05 -7.57
CA ASN A 158 -6.51 -7.86 -7.15
C ASN A 158 -6.91 -7.01 -8.36
N ILE A 159 -7.92 -6.18 -8.18
CA ILE A 159 -8.36 -5.18 -9.14
C ILE A 159 -8.09 -3.80 -8.58
N PHE A 160 -7.39 -2.97 -9.35
CA PHE A 160 -7.06 -1.60 -9.02
C PHE A 160 -7.66 -0.66 -10.05
N THR A 161 -8.41 0.34 -9.60
CA THR A 161 -8.89 1.44 -10.43
C THR A 161 -8.19 2.72 -10.01
N ILE A 162 -7.60 3.45 -10.95
CA ILE A 162 -6.93 4.72 -10.72
C ILE A 162 -7.50 5.74 -11.71
N THR A 163 -8.37 6.63 -11.23
CA THR A 163 -9.03 7.62 -12.08
C THR A 163 -8.47 9.02 -11.85
N SER A 164 -8.50 9.86 -12.89
CA SER A 164 -8.13 11.25 -12.78
C SER A 164 -9.24 12.04 -12.08
N ASP A 165 -8.95 12.61 -10.93
CA ASP A 165 -9.79 13.65 -10.36
C ASP A 165 -8.94 14.76 -9.71
N SER A 166 -9.54 15.92 -9.53
CA SER A 166 -8.84 17.19 -9.27
C SER A 166 -8.27 17.33 -7.86
N GLU A 167 -8.60 16.44 -6.92
CA GLU A 167 -8.19 16.57 -5.51
C GLU A 167 -6.93 15.77 -5.18
N GLN A 168 -6.29 15.15 -6.18
CA GLN A 168 -5.27 14.15 -5.93
C GLN A 168 -3.86 14.64 -6.17
N ILE A 169 -2.97 14.08 -5.38
CA ILE A 169 -1.53 14.24 -5.44
C ILE A 169 -0.96 13.18 -6.39
N ASP A 170 0.29 12.88 -6.30
CA ASP A 170 0.90 11.73 -6.97
C ASP A 170 0.09 10.45 -6.71
N ARG A 171 -0.19 9.65 -7.74
CA ARG A 171 -1.03 8.47 -7.64
C ARG A 171 -0.29 7.21 -7.95
N TYR A 172 -0.45 6.26 -7.07
CA TYR A 172 0.15 4.95 -7.19
C TYR A 172 -0.89 3.85 -6.97
N GLY A 173 -0.80 2.78 -7.72
CA GLY A 173 -1.48 1.55 -7.39
C GLY A 173 -0.77 0.89 -6.22
N ILE A 174 0.53 0.61 -6.40
CA ILE A 174 1.39 0.03 -5.37
C ILE A 174 2.64 0.87 -5.25
N LEU A 175 2.92 1.35 -4.06
CA LEU A 175 4.15 2.05 -3.70
C LEU A 175 4.93 1.22 -2.69
N ALA A 176 6.16 0.86 -3.04
CA ALA A 176 7.11 0.28 -2.10
C ALA A 176 8.34 1.18 -2.02
N ASP A 177 8.60 1.70 -0.85
CA ASP A 177 9.75 2.57 -0.62
C ASP A 177 10.50 2.25 0.67
N THR A 178 11.59 2.93 0.91
CA THR A 178 12.39 2.80 2.12
C THR A 178 12.30 4.03 3.02
N TYR A 179 11.39 4.94 2.72
CA TYR A 179 11.26 6.21 3.44
C TYR A 179 9.89 6.38 4.09
N GLY A 180 9.86 6.58 5.39
CA GLY A 180 8.66 6.90 6.15
C GLY A 180 8.90 8.03 7.14
N SER A 181 7.84 8.66 7.61
CA SER A 181 7.88 9.89 8.40
C SER A 181 8.47 9.75 9.81
N PHE A 182 8.75 8.52 10.28
CA PHE A 182 9.23 8.25 11.64
C PHE A 182 10.56 7.49 11.69
N ILE A 183 11.37 7.54 10.63
CA ILE A 183 12.54 6.71 10.47
C ILE A 183 13.81 7.47 10.83
N ASP A 184 14.69 6.78 11.54
CA ASP A 184 16.12 7.00 11.41
C ASP A 184 16.56 6.44 10.05
N PRO A 185 16.91 7.27 9.06
CA PRO A 185 17.28 6.80 7.74
C PRO A 185 18.51 5.91 7.73
N THR A 186 19.30 5.94 8.78
CA THR A 186 20.50 5.08 8.93
C THR A 186 20.16 3.67 9.37
N GLY A 187 18.99 3.44 9.94
CA GLY A 187 18.52 2.14 10.44
C GLY A 187 17.34 1.55 9.69
N ALA A 188 16.87 2.22 8.63
CA ALA A 188 15.73 1.73 7.84
C ALA A 188 16.01 0.35 7.24
N GLU A 189 15.06 -0.57 7.41
CA GLU A 189 15.07 -1.85 6.73
C GLU A 189 14.41 -1.69 5.34
N SER A 190 14.95 -2.37 4.32
CA SER A 190 14.32 -2.44 3.01
C SER A 190 13.31 -3.57 2.94
N THR A 191 12.32 -3.41 2.08
CA THR A 191 11.41 -4.50 1.68
C THR A 191 12.17 -5.58 0.91
N THR A 192 11.87 -6.85 1.15
CA THR A 192 12.50 -7.98 0.45
C THR A 192 11.47 -9.07 0.13
N ASP A 193 11.79 -9.92 -0.87
CA ASP A 193 10.99 -11.09 -1.25
C ASP A 193 9.51 -10.73 -1.54
N PHE A 194 9.33 -9.97 -2.59
CA PHE A 194 8.11 -9.28 -2.90
C PHE A 194 7.53 -9.75 -4.24
N THR A 195 6.30 -10.23 -4.25
CA THR A 195 5.62 -10.74 -5.44
C THR A 195 4.33 -9.96 -5.72
N ILE A 196 4.20 -9.45 -6.96
CA ILE A 196 2.99 -8.84 -7.53
C ILE A 196 2.57 -9.72 -8.71
N GLU A 197 1.46 -10.45 -8.59
CA GLU A 197 1.07 -11.41 -9.62
C GLU A 197 -0.42 -11.43 -9.93
N GLY A 198 -0.78 -11.58 -11.21
CA GLY A 198 -2.15 -11.77 -11.64
C GLY A 198 -3.10 -10.60 -11.34
N ASN A 199 -2.59 -9.39 -11.08
CA ASN A 199 -3.42 -8.24 -10.78
C ASN A 199 -3.85 -7.52 -12.05
N THR A 200 -4.99 -6.84 -11.98
CA THR A 200 -5.50 -5.95 -13.03
C THR A 200 -5.47 -4.51 -12.56
N PHE A 201 -4.86 -3.63 -13.34
CA PHE A 201 -4.83 -2.20 -13.11
C PHE A 201 -5.54 -1.49 -14.28
N ASP A 202 -6.60 -0.76 -13.97
CA ASP A 202 -7.34 0.09 -14.91
C ASP A 202 -7.09 1.56 -14.54
N VAL A 203 -6.33 2.25 -15.40
CA VAL A 203 -5.76 3.55 -15.08
C VAL A 203 -6.21 4.57 -16.11
N SER A 204 -7.06 5.50 -15.70
CA SER A 204 -7.47 6.64 -16.53
C SER A 204 -6.79 7.97 -16.15
N ASP A 205 -5.87 7.95 -15.18
CA ASP A 205 -5.02 9.10 -14.88
C ASP A 205 -3.72 9.07 -15.70
N PRO A 206 -3.53 10.02 -16.64
CA PRO A 206 -2.33 10.05 -17.48
C PRO A 206 -1.05 10.44 -16.71
N LYS A 207 -1.13 10.76 -15.43
CA LYS A 207 0.02 11.11 -14.59
C LYS A 207 0.39 10.01 -13.61
N ALA A 208 -0.41 8.96 -13.49
CA ALA A 208 -0.19 7.91 -12.52
C ALA A 208 1.13 7.15 -12.78
N THR A 209 1.75 6.72 -11.70
CA THR A 209 2.74 5.64 -11.69
C THR A 209 2.09 4.44 -11.04
N VAL A 210 1.88 3.36 -11.77
CA VAL A 210 1.07 2.23 -11.26
C VAL A 210 1.84 1.44 -10.21
N LEU A 211 3.05 0.99 -10.55
CA LEU A 211 3.94 0.31 -9.64
C LEU A 211 5.20 1.16 -9.46
N GLU A 212 5.36 1.81 -8.33
CA GLU A 212 6.59 2.50 -7.96
C GLU A 212 7.31 1.73 -6.87
N ILE A 213 8.48 1.19 -7.21
CA ILE A 213 9.32 0.41 -6.30
C ILE A 213 10.69 1.07 -6.25
N THR A 214 10.95 1.75 -5.15
CA THR A 214 12.11 2.64 -5.07
C THR A 214 12.84 2.54 -3.75
N THR A 215 14.15 2.51 -3.80
CA THR A 215 14.98 2.74 -2.62
C THR A 215 15.39 4.20 -2.57
N ASN A 216 15.17 4.83 -1.44
CA ASN A 216 15.71 6.17 -1.21
C ASN A 216 17.24 6.12 -1.26
N ASN A 217 17.87 6.99 -2.06
CA ASN A 217 19.32 7.07 -2.18
C ASN A 217 20.08 7.41 -0.88
N LYS A 218 19.36 7.75 0.18
CA LYS A 218 19.91 7.91 1.53
C LYS A 218 19.90 6.62 2.35
N SER A 219 19.16 5.60 1.88
CA SER A 219 19.14 4.29 2.52
C SER A 219 20.30 3.44 1.98
N PRO A 220 21.13 2.83 2.81
CA PRO A 220 22.16 1.89 2.36
C PRO A 220 21.60 0.52 1.96
N LYS A 221 20.29 0.30 2.09
CA LYS A 221 19.65 -1.00 1.88
C LYS A 221 18.70 -0.93 0.71
N HIS A 222 19.01 -1.64 -0.36
CA HIS A 222 18.16 -1.76 -1.54
C HIS A 222 16.96 -2.69 -1.28
N ILE A 223 15.88 -2.45 -1.99
CA ILE A 223 14.77 -3.41 -2.11
C ILE A 223 15.28 -4.59 -2.95
N LYS A 224 14.94 -5.83 -2.56
CA LYS A 224 15.51 -7.04 -3.16
C LYS A 224 14.45 -8.09 -3.48
N ASN A 225 14.78 -8.92 -4.48
CA ASN A 225 14.00 -10.09 -4.86
C ASN A 225 12.54 -9.74 -5.19
N VAL A 226 12.37 -8.84 -6.16
CA VAL A 226 11.06 -8.38 -6.63
C VAL A 226 10.62 -9.22 -7.81
N THR A 227 9.42 -9.77 -7.76
CA THR A 227 8.79 -10.48 -8.87
C THR A 227 7.50 -9.78 -9.27
N ILE A 228 7.40 -9.35 -10.53
CA ILE A 228 6.22 -8.72 -11.14
C ILE A 228 5.81 -9.59 -12.31
N LYS A 229 4.74 -10.38 -12.16
CA LYS A 229 4.38 -11.33 -13.20
C LYS A 229 2.88 -11.46 -13.44
N ASP A 230 2.53 -11.78 -14.68
CA ASP A 230 1.17 -12.13 -15.09
C ASP A 230 0.13 -11.03 -14.78
N ASN A 231 0.55 -9.77 -14.67
CA ASN A 231 -0.35 -8.64 -14.42
C ASN A 231 -0.84 -8.01 -15.73
N THR A 232 -2.02 -7.41 -15.68
CA THR A 232 -2.57 -6.59 -16.76
C THR A 232 -2.61 -5.14 -16.31
N LEU A 233 -1.86 -4.26 -17.00
CA LEU A 233 -1.80 -2.83 -16.73
C LEU A 233 -2.32 -2.08 -17.95
N LYS A 234 -3.46 -1.38 -17.81
CA LYS A 234 -4.07 -0.57 -18.88
C LYS A 234 -4.07 0.89 -18.50
N GLY A 235 -3.45 1.71 -19.33
CA GLY A 235 -3.35 3.16 -19.18
C GLY A 235 -4.03 3.95 -20.30
N VAL A 236 -3.85 5.27 -20.30
CA VAL A 236 -4.46 6.20 -21.27
C VAL A 236 -3.41 7.18 -21.83
N ASN A 237 -2.42 6.65 -22.55
CA ASN A 237 -1.37 7.43 -23.21
C ASN A 237 -0.67 8.46 -22.30
N GLY A 238 -0.20 8.01 -21.15
CA GLY A 238 0.54 8.82 -20.19
C GLY A 238 1.09 8.01 -19.03
N GLY A 239 1.81 8.64 -18.14
CA GLY A 239 2.30 8.03 -16.91
C GLY A 239 3.33 6.91 -17.08
N LYS A 240 3.46 6.13 -16.01
CA LYS A 240 4.37 4.98 -15.95
C LYS A 240 3.62 3.74 -15.48
N ALA A 241 3.84 2.60 -16.12
CA ALA A 241 3.30 1.36 -15.59
C ALA A 241 4.18 0.82 -14.46
N ILE A 242 5.48 0.66 -14.69
CA ILE A 242 6.43 0.14 -13.70
C ILE A 242 7.62 1.09 -13.63
N ASP A 243 7.90 1.61 -12.43
CA ASP A 243 9.04 2.48 -12.14
C ASP A 243 9.90 1.89 -11.01
N LEU A 244 11.12 1.50 -11.35
CA LEU A 244 12.05 0.84 -10.45
C LEU A 244 13.28 1.71 -10.24
N TYR A 245 13.72 1.86 -8.99
CA TYR A 245 14.93 2.60 -8.66
C TYR A 245 15.71 1.97 -7.52
N LEU A 246 16.98 1.67 -7.73
CA LEU A 246 17.90 1.08 -6.75
C LEU A 246 17.39 -0.26 -6.17
N LEU A 247 17.15 -1.23 -7.04
CA LEU A 247 16.73 -2.58 -6.68
C LEU A 247 17.83 -3.60 -6.98
N ASP A 248 17.89 -4.64 -6.17
CA ASP A 248 18.73 -5.82 -6.42
C ASP A 248 17.81 -7.03 -6.72
N ASN A 249 18.06 -7.69 -7.84
CA ASN A 249 17.33 -8.87 -8.30
C ASN A 249 15.83 -8.63 -8.52
N CYS A 250 15.47 -8.26 -9.75
CA CYS A 250 14.07 -8.04 -10.15
C CYS A 250 13.71 -8.88 -11.37
N THR A 251 12.59 -9.59 -11.31
CA THR A 251 12.01 -10.32 -12.45
C THR A 251 10.69 -9.71 -12.85
N ILE A 252 10.54 -9.37 -14.13
CA ILE A 252 9.30 -8.90 -14.76
C ILE A 252 8.97 -9.86 -15.90
N SER A 253 7.84 -10.58 -15.79
CA SER A 253 7.50 -11.59 -16.80
C SER A 253 5.99 -11.81 -16.96
N GLY A 254 5.55 -12.18 -18.15
CA GLY A 254 4.15 -12.55 -18.43
C GLY A 254 3.15 -11.40 -18.27
N ASN A 255 3.60 -10.15 -18.19
CA ASN A 255 2.69 -9.02 -18.00
C ASN A 255 2.16 -8.52 -19.35
N THR A 256 0.96 -7.93 -19.34
CA THR A 256 0.43 -7.14 -20.47
C THR A 256 0.37 -5.68 -20.04
N ILE A 257 1.08 -4.81 -20.77
CA ILE A 257 1.18 -3.38 -20.48
C ILE A 257 0.74 -2.58 -21.70
N GLU A 258 -0.31 -1.79 -21.55
CA GLU A 258 -0.97 -1.06 -22.65
C GLU A 258 -1.23 0.39 -22.27
N GLY A 259 -1.02 1.34 -23.20
CA GLY A 259 -1.41 2.75 -23.07
C GLY A 259 -0.60 3.57 -22.07
N PHE A 260 0.67 3.27 -21.86
CA PHE A 260 1.57 4.07 -21.03
C PHE A 260 2.67 4.74 -21.86
N GLU A 261 2.99 6.01 -21.55
CA GLU A 261 4.14 6.70 -22.17
C GLU A 261 5.46 6.02 -21.79
N ARG A 262 5.57 5.54 -20.57
CA ARG A 262 6.75 4.84 -20.05
C ARG A 262 6.35 3.51 -19.44
N PRO A 263 6.27 2.44 -20.23
CA PRO A 263 5.82 1.13 -19.75
C PRO A 263 6.68 0.56 -18.62
N ILE A 264 7.99 0.58 -18.80
CA ILE A 264 8.95 0.12 -17.78
C ILE A 264 10.09 1.12 -17.70
N VAL A 265 10.35 1.63 -16.52
CA VAL A 265 11.50 2.46 -16.20
C VAL A 265 12.30 1.76 -15.11
N ALA A 266 13.59 1.53 -15.35
CA ALA A 266 14.45 0.89 -14.37
C ALA A 266 15.80 1.63 -14.33
N ASN A 267 16.09 2.24 -13.20
CA ASN A 267 17.30 3.03 -13.00
C ASN A 267 18.13 2.48 -11.84
N SER A 268 19.43 2.30 -12.07
CA SER A 268 20.37 1.83 -11.04
C SER A 268 19.90 0.54 -10.36
N CYS A 269 19.36 -0.39 -11.14
CA CYS A 269 18.90 -1.68 -10.67
C CYS A 269 19.87 -2.77 -11.12
N ASP A 270 20.23 -3.67 -10.22
CA ASP A 270 21.12 -4.80 -10.51
C ASP A 270 20.31 -6.07 -10.77
N GLU A 271 20.81 -6.94 -11.66
CA GLU A 271 20.24 -8.26 -11.97
C GLU A 271 18.75 -8.24 -12.32
N GLN A 272 18.43 -7.62 -13.46
CA GLN A 272 17.07 -7.57 -13.97
C GLN A 272 16.81 -8.60 -15.05
N LEU A 273 15.71 -9.30 -14.97
CA LEU A 273 15.17 -10.14 -16.02
C LEU A 273 13.80 -9.63 -16.47
N ILE A 274 13.68 -9.24 -17.74
CA ILE A 274 12.39 -8.88 -18.37
C ILE A 274 12.15 -9.88 -19.48
N SER A 275 11.08 -10.66 -19.39
CA SER A 275 10.72 -11.68 -20.38
C SER A 275 9.22 -11.82 -20.55
N ASP A 276 8.81 -12.34 -21.71
CA ASP A 276 7.42 -12.73 -21.98
C ASP A 276 6.37 -11.64 -21.60
N THR A 277 6.77 -10.38 -21.70
CA THR A 277 5.93 -9.22 -21.37
C THR A 277 5.47 -8.53 -22.64
N ASP A 278 4.18 -8.45 -22.86
CA ASP A 278 3.58 -7.75 -23.99
C ASP A 278 3.47 -6.25 -23.68
N ILE A 279 4.13 -5.43 -24.46
CA ILE A 279 4.09 -3.97 -24.35
C ILE A 279 3.45 -3.40 -25.60
N VAL A 280 2.28 -2.79 -25.43
CA VAL A 280 1.55 -2.12 -26.50
C VAL A 280 1.64 -0.61 -26.30
N THR A 281 2.37 0.06 -27.14
CA THR A 281 2.46 1.53 -27.22
C THR A 281 1.73 1.98 -28.48
N GLU A 282 0.73 2.84 -28.35
CA GLU A 282 0.12 3.48 -29.52
C GLU A 282 0.96 4.62 -30.07
#